data_a71f4dcad8d1c8f03b7a2ca4d69972e5
#
_entry.id   a71f4dcad8d1c8f03b7a2ca4d69972e5
#
_cell.length_a   1.000
_cell.length_b   1.000
_cell.length_c   1.000
_cell.angle_alpha   90.00
_cell.angle_beta   90.00
_cell.angle_gamma   90.00
#
_symmetry.space_group_name_H-M   'P 1'
#
loop_
_entity.id
_entity.type
_entity.pdbx_description
1 polymer ?
#
loop_
_entity_poly.entity_id
_entity_poly.type
_entity_poly.pdbx_seq_one_letter_code
_entity_poly.pdbx_strand_id
1 'polypeptide(L)'
;AVHIRRAAATITPASMTLGEFGVTVGKSDLAANGQLTGYIGYLLRGDKLSGRLYVKSDLLDLNEIMNAMPADEETAGGEAAAQTPAESPAPAQALEVPRNLDLSLKTELQKVLFQKMTIGGITGEMRMADGTLSLSRLRMQLFGGTATASGSYSTASDPQRPALQLSLGLSGASFSKTFDELEMVQKLVPVFAKT
;
A
#
# COMPACT_ATOMS: atom_id res chain seq x y z
N ALA A 1 -10.55 -8.89 -17.22
CA ALA A 1 -11.75 -8.04 -17.33
C ALA A 1 -12.00 -7.37 -15.98
N VAL A 2 -12.31 -6.07 -16.01
CA VAL A 2 -12.70 -5.28 -14.83
C VAL A 2 -14.23 -5.20 -14.82
N HIS A 3 -14.84 -5.58 -13.70
CA HIS A 3 -16.30 -5.50 -13.54
C HIS A 3 -16.64 -4.66 -12.32
N ILE A 4 -17.40 -3.60 -12.51
CA ILE A 4 -17.95 -2.81 -11.41
C ILE A 4 -19.22 -3.52 -10.93
N ARG A 5 -19.21 -4.00 -9.69
CA ARG A 5 -20.37 -4.68 -9.08
C ARG A 5 -21.39 -3.69 -8.52
N ARG A 6 -20.92 -2.60 -7.94
CA ARG A 6 -21.74 -1.58 -7.33
C ARG A 6 -20.99 -0.26 -7.32
N ALA A 7 -21.68 0.82 -7.62
CA ALA A 7 -21.15 2.17 -7.47
C ALA A 7 -22.28 3.08 -7.01
N ALA A 8 -22.21 3.54 -5.77
CA ALA A 8 -23.13 4.51 -5.21
C ALA A 8 -22.33 5.68 -4.63
N ALA A 9 -22.51 6.86 -5.19
CA ALA A 9 -21.88 8.07 -4.71
C ALA A 9 -22.89 9.19 -4.60
N THR A 10 -22.81 9.95 -3.52
CA THR A 10 -23.54 11.20 -3.34
C THR A 10 -22.56 12.35 -3.43
N ILE A 11 -22.81 13.27 -4.34
CA ILE A 11 -21.94 14.41 -4.62
C ILE A 11 -22.71 15.69 -4.28
N THR A 12 -22.13 16.51 -3.41
CA THR A 12 -22.61 17.82 -3.05
C THR A 12 -21.46 18.82 -3.22
N PRO A 13 -21.70 20.14 -3.31
CA PRO A 13 -20.61 21.11 -3.39
C PRO A 13 -19.60 21.04 -2.21
N ALA A 14 -20.04 20.54 -1.06
CA ALA A 14 -19.21 20.45 0.15
C ALA A 14 -18.49 19.11 0.28
N SER A 15 -19.08 18.02 -0.20
CA SER A 15 -18.55 16.68 0.03
C SER A 15 -18.94 15.69 -1.07
N MET A 16 -18.10 14.70 -1.25
CA MET A 16 -18.37 13.49 -2.05
C MET A 16 -18.37 12.30 -1.09
N THR A 17 -19.50 11.63 -1.00
CA THR A 17 -19.64 10.42 -0.21
C THR A 17 -19.71 9.22 -1.13
N LEU A 18 -18.77 8.30 -0.98
CA LEU A 18 -18.78 6.99 -1.63
C LEU A 18 -19.49 6.03 -0.67
N GLY A 19 -20.74 5.71 -0.94
CA GLY A 19 -21.54 4.86 -0.08
C GLY A 19 -21.10 3.41 -0.18
N GLU A 20 -21.06 2.92 -1.40
CA GLU A 20 -20.63 1.54 -1.67
C GLU A 20 -20.03 1.49 -3.07
N PHE A 21 -18.77 1.16 -3.13
CA PHE A 21 -18.08 0.91 -4.39
C PHE A 21 -17.51 -0.50 -4.34
N GLY A 22 -17.87 -1.30 -5.33
CA GLY A 22 -17.37 -2.68 -5.44
C GLY A 22 -16.90 -2.95 -6.85
N VAL A 23 -15.68 -3.44 -6.98
CA VAL A 23 -15.08 -3.82 -8.25
C VAL A 23 -14.47 -5.22 -8.14
N THR A 24 -14.45 -5.95 -9.26
CA THR A 24 -13.69 -7.17 -9.41
C THR A 24 -12.75 -7.06 -10.59
N VAL A 25 -11.52 -7.50 -10.41
CA VAL A 25 -10.48 -7.58 -11.43
C VAL A 25 -9.91 -8.98 -11.42
N GLY A 26 -10.24 -9.77 -12.43
CA GLY A 26 -9.89 -11.20 -12.43
C GLY A 26 -10.50 -11.91 -11.23
N LYS A 27 -9.66 -12.45 -10.35
CA LYS A 27 -10.07 -13.12 -9.10
C LYS A 27 -10.15 -12.15 -7.91
N SER A 28 -9.63 -10.95 -8.08
CA SER A 28 -9.59 -9.94 -7.02
C SER A 28 -10.93 -9.26 -6.88
N ASP A 29 -11.35 -9.04 -5.64
CA ASP A 29 -12.46 -8.18 -5.28
C ASP A 29 -11.94 -6.99 -4.47
N LEU A 30 -12.56 -5.85 -4.65
CA LEU A 30 -12.28 -4.65 -3.87
C LEU A 30 -13.59 -3.94 -3.56
N ALA A 31 -13.81 -3.66 -2.30
CA ALA A 31 -14.92 -2.83 -1.84
C ALA A 31 -14.37 -1.60 -1.11
N ALA A 32 -14.94 -0.45 -1.38
CA ALA A 32 -14.55 0.80 -0.76
C ALA A 32 -15.77 1.63 -0.39
N ASN A 33 -15.65 2.34 0.71
CA ASN A 33 -16.58 3.41 1.11
C ASN A 33 -15.81 4.55 1.76
N GLY A 34 -16.44 5.72 1.87
CA GLY A 34 -15.81 6.85 2.50
C GLY A 34 -16.37 8.20 2.11
N GLN A 35 -15.65 9.23 2.51
CA GLN A 35 -16.05 10.61 2.25
C GLN A 35 -14.82 11.46 1.93
N LEU A 36 -14.98 12.33 0.94
CA LEU A 36 -14.03 13.38 0.59
C LEU A 36 -14.69 14.74 0.77
N THR A 37 -13.95 15.70 1.28
CA THR A 37 -14.35 17.08 1.47
C THR A 37 -13.31 18.03 0.89
N GLY A 38 -13.73 19.23 0.48
CA GLY A 38 -12.82 20.20 -0.13
C GLY A 38 -12.44 19.92 -1.57
N TYR A 39 -13.03 18.90 -2.21
CA TYR A 39 -12.63 18.45 -3.54
C TYR A 39 -12.79 19.52 -4.63
N ILE A 40 -13.83 20.38 -4.57
CA ILE A 40 -13.98 21.49 -5.52
C ILE A 40 -12.85 22.51 -5.38
N GLY A 41 -12.55 22.90 -4.13
CA GLY A 41 -11.45 23.81 -3.87
C GLY A 41 -10.10 23.22 -4.28
N TYR A 42 -9.90 21.92 -4.04
CA TYR A 42 -8.71 21.21 -4.47
C TYR A 42 -8.54 21.25 -6.00
N LEU A 43 -9.58 20.93 -6.75
CA LEU A 43 -9.53 20.90 -8.21
C LEU A 43 -9.37 22.29 -8.85
N LEU A 44 -9.99 23.30 -8.28
CA LEU A 44 -10.04 24.65 -8.89
C LEU A 44 -8.95 25.59 -8.37
N ARG A 45 -8.48 25.40 -7.12
CA ARG A 45 -7.57 26.35 -6.46
C ARG A 45 -6.36 25.68 -5.79
N GLY A 46 -6.28 24.34 -5.81
CA GLY A 46 -5.25 23.61 -5.07
C GLY A 46 -5.42 23.64 -3.55
N ASP A 47 -6.64 23.93 -3.06
CA ASP A 47 -6.97 23.91 -1.64
C ASP A 47 -6.76 22.50 -1.04
N LYS A 48 -6.88 22.37 0.28
CA LYS A 48 -6.71 21.09 0.96
C LYS A 48 -7.87 20.13 0.66
N LEU A 49 -7.53 18.92 0.15
CA LEU A 49 -8.46 17.81 0.02
C LEU A 49 -8.40 16.96 1.28
N SER A 50 -9.51 16.77 1.95
CA SER A 50 -9.59 15.94 3.14
C SER A 50 -10.54 14.78 2.93
N GLY A 51 -10.26 13.64 3.60
CA GLY A 51 -11.15 12.51 3.49
C GLY A 51 -10.78 11.30 4.33
N ARG A 52 -11.74 10.40 4.40
CA ARG A 52 -11.60 9.10 5.04
C ARG A 52 -12.11 8.04 4.10
N LEU A 53 -11.31 7.02 3.86
CA LEU A 53 -11.64 5.87 3.04
C LEU A 53 -11.50 4.61 3.85
N TYR A 54 -12.38 3.67 3.62
CA TYR A 54 -12.32 2.33 4.15
C TYR A 54 -12.33 1.35 2.99
N VAL A 55 -11.35 0.48 2.93
CA VAL A 55 -11.17 -0.49 1.85
C VAL A 55 -11.17 -1.89 2.42
N LYS A 56 -11.96 -2.76 1.80
CA LYS A 56 -12.07 -4.19 2.10
C LYS A 56 -11.79 -5.02 0.86
N SER A 57 -11.23 -6.21 1.07
CA SER A 57 -11.11 -7.24 0.04
C SER A 57 -11.10 -8.62 0.71
N ASP A 58 -11.80 -9.57 0.12
CA ASP A 58 -11.70 -10.97 0.53
C ASP A 58 -10.50 -11.64 -0.14
N LEU A 59 -10.23 -11.30 -1.40
CA LEU A 59 -9.07 -11.76 -2.15
C LEU A 59 -8.52 -10.66 -3.04
N LEU A 60 -7.27 -10.32 -2.86
CA LEU A 60 -6.52 -9.39 -3.69
C LEU A 60 -5.32 -10.10 -4.30
N ASP A 61 -5.36 -10.38 -5.60
CA ASP A 61 -4.24 -10.95 -6.34
C ASP A 61 -3.44 -9.81 -7.00
N LEU A 62 -2.37 -9.39 -6.32
CA LEU A 62 -1.51 -8.32 -6.80
C LEU A 62 -0.79 -8.71 -8.09
N ASN A 63 -0.55 -9.99 -8.33
CA ASN A 63 0.10 -10.45 -9.56
C ASN A 63 -0.80 -10.18 -10.77
N GLU A 64 -2.11 -10.48 -10.65
CA GLU A 64 -3.08 -10.17 -11.71
C GLU A 64 -3.23 -8.66 -11.94
N ILE A 65 -3.25 -7.87 -10.86
CA ILE A 65 -3.40 -6.42 -10.95
C ILE A 65 -2.18 -5.79 -11.60
N MET A 66 -0.97 -6.17 -11.19
CA MET A 66 0.27 -5.67 -11.77
C MET A 66 0.40 -6.03 -13.26
N ASN A 67 -0.02 -7.25 -13.64
CA ASN A 67 -0.03 -7.67 -15.04
C ASN A 67 -1.12 -7.00 -15.89
N ALA A 68 -2.19 -6.51 -15.26
CA ALA A 68 -3.31 -5.85 -15.94
C ALA A 68 -3.13 -4.33 -16.08
N MET A 69 -2.23 -3.74 -15.32
CA MET A 69 -1.85 -2.34 -15.46
C MET A 69 -0.97 -2.20 -16.70
N PRO A 70 -1.30 -1.33 -17.66
CA PRO A 70 -0.34 -0.98 -18.70
C PRO A 70 0.90 -0.42 -17.99
N ALA A 71 2.07 -0.74 -18.50
CA ALA A 71 3.33 -0.18 -18.05
C ALA A 71 3.39 1.30 -18.51
N ASP A 72 2.51 2.13 -17.95
CA ASP A 72 2.62 3.57 -18.06
C ASP A 72 3.66 4.01 -17.03
N GLU A 73 4.74 4.50 -17.56
CA GLU A 73 5.76 5.25 -16.84
C GLU A 73 5.06 6.32 -15.99
N GLU A 74 5.43 6.41 -14.70
CA GLU A 74 5.04 7.44 -13.75
C GLU A 74 3.72 7.23 -12.97
N THR A 75 3.63 6.18 -12.18
CA THR A 75 3.09 6.28 -10.80
C THR A 75 3.41 4.99 -10.03
N ALA A 76 4.65 4.86 -9.61
CA ALA A 76 5.09 3.75 -8.78
C ALA A 76 4.65 3.98 -7.32
N GLY A 77 3.54 3.37 -6.94
CA GLY A 77 3.27 3.07 -5.53
C GLY A 77 3.68 1.63 -5.23
N GLY A 78 4.83 1.44 -4.59
CA GLY A 78 5.15 0.23 -3.86
C GLY A 78 5.87 -0.89 -4.59
N GLU A 79 7.04 -0.65 -5.13
CA GLU A 79 8.01 -1.71 -5.37
C GLU A 79 8.88 -1.96 -4.12
N ALA A 80 8.63 -3.07 -3.44
CA ALA A 80 9.70 -3.74 -2.74
C ALA A 80 10.47 -4.56 -3.78
N ALA A 81 11.41 -3.92 -4.45
CA ALA A 81 12.23 -4.54 -5.47
C ALA A 81 13.17 -5.57 -4.86
N ALA A 82 13.00 -6.82 -5.26
CA ALA A 82 14.08 -7.79 -5.23
C ALA A 82 15.03 -7.46 -6.38
N GLN A 83 16.12 -6.78 -6.10
CA GLN A 83 17.18 -6.53 -7.09
C GLN A 83 18.41 -7.36 -6.79
N THR A 84 18.87 -8.03 -7.83
CA THR A 84 20.20 -8.63 -8.02
C THR A 84 21.31 -7.59 -7.77
N PRO A 85 22.47 -7.98 -7.20
CA PRO A 85 23.57 -7.06 -6.97
C PRO A 85 24.39 -6.89 -8.24
N ALA A 86 24.13 -5.86 -9.02
CA ALA A 86 25.08 -5.30 -9.98
C ALA A 86 24.60 -3.92 -10.46
N GLU A 87 25.48 -2.94 -10.27
CA GLU A 87 25.41 -1.54 -10.72
C GLU A 87 24.58 -0.59 -9.83
N SER A 88 25.24 0.48 -9.40
CA SER A 88 24.67 1.61 -8.67
C SER A 88 23.34 2.04 -9.29
N PRO A 89 22.23 1.96 -8.55
CA PRO A 89 20.98 2.49 -9.08
C PRO A 89 21.12 4.01 -9.23
N ALA A 90 20.67 4.52 -10.35
CA ALA A 90 20.37 5.93 -10.47
C ALA A 90 19.52 6.35 -9.27
N PRO A 91 19.72 7.53 -8.67
CA PRO A 91 18.98 7.94 -7.49
C PRO A 91 17.48 7.85 -7.82
N ALA A 92 16.79 6.88 -7.17
CA ALA A 92 15.34 6.76 -7.28
C ALA A 92 14.77 8.14 -6.92
N GLN A 93 14.04 8.76 -7.82
CA GLN A 93 13.42 10.05 -7.55
C GLN A 93 12.53 9.88 -6.34
N ALA A 94 12.78 10.66 -5.30
CA ALA A 94 12.00 10.61 -4.08
C ALA A 94 10.56 10.97 -4.42
N LEU A 95 9.62 10.08 -4.06
CA LEU A 95 8.20 10.32 -4.27
C LEU A 95 7.75 11.46 -3.36
N GLU A 96 7.39 12.60 -3.94
CA GLU A 96 6.90 13.73 -3.17
C GLU A 96 5.48 13.45 -2.64
N VAL A 97 5.31 13.59 -1.34
CA VAL A 97 4.01 13.50 -0.69
C VAL A 97 3.32 14.87 -0.74
N PRO A 98 2.14 15.00 -1.38
CA PRO A 98 1.47 16.29 -1.48
C PRO A 98 1.09 16.86 -0.12
N ARG A 99 1.30 18.17 0.06
CA ARG A 99 0.99 18.88 1.33
C ARG A 99 -0.49 19.26 1.45
N ASN A 100 -1.16 19.37 0.32
CA ASN A 100 -2.57 19.74 0.26
C ASN A 100 -3.53 18.55 0.33
N LEU A 101 -3.06 17.43 0.90
CA LEU A 101 -3.87 16.27 1.21
C LEU A 101 -3.96 16.06 2.72
N ASP A 102 -5.12 15.62 3.20
CA ASP A 102 -5.36 15.05 4.52
C ASP A 102 -6.30 13.86 4.37
N LEU A 103 -5.72 12.73 4.00
CA LEU A 103 -6.44 11.52 3.70
C LEU A 103 -6.12 10.44 4.73
N SER A 104 -7.16 9.81 5.27
CA SER A 104 -7.04 8.64 6.13
C SER A 104 -7.62 7.44 5.40
N LEU A 105 -6.83 6.38 5.30
CA LEU A 105 -7.22 5.09 4.71
C LEU A 105 -7.17 4.03 5.79
N LYS A 106 -8.28 3.32 5.97
CA LYS A 106 -8.34 2.11 6.77
C LYS A 106 -8.54 0.91 5.85
N THR A 107 -7.75 -0.13 6.05
CA THR A 107 -7.78 -1.33 5.22
C THR A 107 -8.10 -2.58 6.03
N GLU A 108 -8.87 -3.48 5.40
CA GLU A 108 -9.16 -4.82 5.90
C GLU A 108 -9.15 -5.78 4.71
N LEU A 109 -8.04 -6.50 4.54
CA LEU A 109 -7.84 -7.42 3.42
C LEU A 109 -7.68 -8.83 4.00
N GLN A 110 -8.58 -9.74 3.64
CA GLN A 110 -8.56 -11.09 4.20
C GLN A 110 -7.41 -11.91 3.65
N LYS A 111 -7.15 -11.79 2.35
CA LYS A 111 -6.10 -12.55 1.66
C LYS A 111 -5.50 -11.74 0.53
N VAL A 112 -4.18 -11.61 0.51
CA VAL A 112 -3.42 -10.99 -0.55
C VAL A 112 -2.43 -12.00 -1.12
N LEU A 113 -2.43 -12.14 -2.43
CA LEU A 113 -1.46 -12.95 -3.17
C LEU A 113 -0.44 -12.01 -3.81
N PHE A 114 0.81 -12.19 -3.48
CA PHE A 114 1.91 -11.42 -4.03
C PHE A 114 3.09 -12.35 -4.35
N GLN A 115 3.43 -12.45 -5.62
CA GLN A 115 4.39 -13.44 -6.11
C GLN A 115 3.95 -14.86 -5.68
N LYS A 116 4.78 -15.55 -4.91
CA LYS A 116 4.49 -16.88 -4.33
C LYS A 116 3.97 -16.81 -2.90
N MET A 117 3.89 -15.60 -2.32
CA MET A 117 3.47 -15.41 -0.93
C MET A 117 1.95 -15.27 -0.81
N THR A 118 1.43 -15.84 0.26
CA THR A 118 0.07 -15.60 0.73
C THR A 118 0.11 -14.83 2.03
N ILE A 119 -0.39 -13.61 2.00
CA ILE A 119 -0.48 -12.72 3.17
C ILE A 119 -1.94 -12.71 3.61
N GLY A 120 -2.19 -12.99 4.87
CA GLY A 120 -3.54 -13.08 5.41
C GLY A 120 -3.84 -12.01 6.47
N GLY A 121 -5.12 -11.70 6.63
CA GLY A 121 -5.60 -10.87 7.72
C GLY A 121 -4.93 -9.50 7.81
N ILE A 122 -4.71 -8.82 6.69
CA ILE A 122 -4.09 -7.50 6.69
C ILE A 122 -5.09 -6.47 7.20
N THR A 123 -4.73 -5.83 8.30
CA THR A 123 -5.45 -4.67 8.84
C THR A 123 -4.47 -3.55 9.10
N GLY A 124 -4.88 -2.32 8.85
CA GLY A 124 -3.99 -1.18 9.09
C GLY A 124 -4.65 0.15 8.79
N GLU A 125 -3.97 1.19 9.23
CA GLU A 125 -4.36 2.57 8.98
C GLU A 125 -3.19 3.31 8.37
N MET A 126 -3.49 4.05 7.32
CA MET A 126 -2.56 4.94 6.62
C MET A 126 -3.13 6.34 6.66
N ARG A 127 -2.30 7.33 6.92
CA ARG A 127 -2.65 8.73 6.81
C ARG A 127 -1.64 9.46 5.96
N MET A 128 -2.14 10.25 5.03
CA MET A 128 -1.35 11.16 4.23
C MET A 128 -1.77 12.58 4.60
N ALA A 129 -0.88 13.35 5.19
CA ALA A 129 -1.14 14.73 5.59
C ALA A 129 0.13 15.55 5.61
N ASP A 130 0.03 16.80 5.14
CA ASP A 130 1.08 17.82 5.25
C ASP A 130 2.46 17.35 4.77
N GLY A 131 2.51 16.65 3.63
CA GLY A 131 3.75 16.13 3.07
C GLY A 131 4.30 14.88 3.76
N THR A 132 3.50 14.22 4.58
CA THR A 132 3.89 13.03 5.34
C THR A 132 2.88 11.89 5.12
N LEU A 133 3.39 10.72 4.78
CA LEU A 133 2.67 9.45 4.76
C LEU A 133 3.00 8.70 6.05
N SER A 134 1.99 8.40 6.84
CA SER A 134 2.13 7.65 8.09
C SER A 134 1.40 6.32 7.99
N LEU A 135 2.08 5.25 8.35
CA LEU A 135 1.54 3.90 8.46
C LEU A 135 1.46 3.53 9.93
N SER A 136 0.28 3.20 10.40
CA SER A 136 0.08 2.82 11.79
C SER A 136 -0.68 1.52 11.91
N ARG A 137 -0.28 0.72 12.90
CA ARG A 137 -0.99 -0.50 13.28
C ARG A 137 -1.20 -1.50 12.13
N LEU A 138 -0.29 -1.53 11.13
CA LEU A 138 -0.35 -2.58 10.13
C LEU A 138 -0.08 -3.91 10.82
N ARG A 139 -1.02 -4.83 10.67
CA ARG A 139 -0.91 -6.21 11.14
C ARG A 139 -1.29 -7.15 10.01
N MET A 140 -0.54 -8.23 9.87
CA MET A 140 -0.80 -9.24 8.84
C MET A 140 -0.33 -10.61 9.33
N GLN A 141 -0.87 -11.65 8.74
CA GLN A 141 -0.39 -13.01 8.93
C GLN A 141 0.55 -13.37 7.78
N LEU A 142 1.77 -13.73 8.13
CA LEU A 142 2.83 -14.02 7.18
C LEU A 142 3.73 -15.13 7.73
N PHE A 143 4.12 -16.08 6.90
CA PHE A 143 5.00 -17.21 7.28
C PHE A 143 4.51 -18.02 8.48
N GLY A 144 3.19 -18.11 8.65
CA GLY A 144 2.58 -18.80 9.79
C GLY A 144 2.61 -18.04 11.12
N GLY A 145 3.15 -16.81 11.13
CA GLY A 145 3.20 -15.92 12.28
C GLY A 145 2.42 -14.63 12.06
N THR A 146 2.61 -13.67 12.94
CA THR A 146 2.05 -12.33 12.85
C THR A 146 3.16 -11.33 12.58
N ALA A 147 3.04 -10.59 11.49
CA ALA A 147 3.87 -9.43 11.20
C ALA A 147 3.13 -8.15 11.56
N THR A 148 3.86 -7.18 12.09
CA THR A 148 3.38 -5.83 12.40
C THR A 148 4.32 -4.81 11.79
N ALA A 149 3.77 -3.71 11.30
CA ALA A 149 4.56 -2.60 10.79
C ALA A 149 3.95 -1.26 11.19
N SER A 150 4.82 -0.30 11.44
CA SER A 150 4.47 1.12 11.60
C SER A 150 5.62 1.98 11.11
N GLY A 151 5.33 3.19 10.66
CA GLY A 151 6.37 4.07 10.19
C GLY A 151 5.83 5.34 9.56
N SER A 152 6.74 6.15 9.07
CA SER A 152 6.41 7.37 8.34
C SER A 152 7.44 7.65 7.25
N TYR A 153 6.96 8.21 6.17
CA TYR A 153 7.75 8.75 5.07
C TYR A 153 7.35 10.21 4.88
N SER A 154 8.28 11.12 4.99
CA SER A 154 8.00 12.56 4.96
C SER A 154 8.91 13.30 3.99
N THR A 155 8.29 14.06 3.12
CA THR A 155 8.93 15.03 2.23
C THR A 155 8.64 16.48 2.66
N ALA A 156 8.06 16.64 3.84
CA ALA A 156 7.61 17.94 4.35
C ALA A 156 8.77 18.95 4.54
N SER A 157 9.93 18.49 4.94
CA SER A 157 11.10 19.36 5.15
C SER A 157 11.91 19.57 3.86
N ASP A 158 12.17 18.49 3.13
CA ASP A 158 12.94 18.52 1.89
C ASP A 158 12.45 17.40 0.95
N PRO A 159 11.82 17.75 -0.17
CA PRO A 159 11.34 16.74 -1.13
C PRO A 159 12.45 15.87 -1.72
N GLN A 160 13.68 16.37 -1.77
CA GLN A 160 14.82 15.61 -2.31
C GLN A 160 15.52 14.73 -1.27
N ARG A 161 15.24 14.95 0.00
CA ARG A 161 15.78 14.20 1.14
C ARG A 161 14.68 13.73 2.07
N PRO A 162 13.87 12.76 1.66
CA PRO A 162 12.76 12.29 2.47
C PRO A 162 13.26 11.65 3.77
N ALA A 163 12.56 11.93 4.85
CA ALA A 163 12.77 11.26 6.12
C ALA A 163 11.95 9.98 6.16
N LEU A 164 12.59 8.84 6.40
CA LEU A 164 11.95 7.53 6.55
C LEU A 164 12.18 6.99 7.95
N GLN A 165 11.10 6.62 8.62
CA GLN A 165 11.14 5.85 9.87
C GLN A 165 10.29 4.60 9.66
N LEU A 166 10.82 3.42 9.99
CA LEU A 166 10.12 2.16 9.85
C LEU A 166 10.41 1.27 11.06
N SER A 167 9.34 0.72 11.64
CA SER A 167 9.39 -0.27 12.70
C SER A 167 8.68 -1.53 12.22
N LEU A 168 9.38 -2.66 12.27
CA LEU A 168 8.88 -3.95 11.86
C LEU A 168 8.96 -4.92 13.02
N GLY A 169 7.93 -5.74 13.19
CA GLY A 169 7.90 -6.82 14.17
C GLY A 169 7.39 -8.09 13.50
N LEU A 170 8.00 -9.23 13.81
CA LEU A 170 7.55 -10.55 13.37
C LEU A 170 7.57 -11.48 14.57
N SER A 171 6.47 -12.15 14.83
CA SER A 171 6.32 -13.09 15.95
C SER A 171 5.65 -14.38 15.51
N GLY A 172 6.12 -15.51 16.06
CA GLY A 172 5.54 -16.82 15.79
C GLY A 172 5.74 -17.32 14.35
N ALA A 173 6.64 -16.74 13.56
CA ALA A 173 6.91 -17.20 12.21
C ALA A 173 7.55 -18.59 12.21
N SER A 174 7.12 -19.44 11.29
CA SER A 174 7.74 -20.74 11.04
C SER A 174 8.95 -20.55 10.14
N PHE A 175 10.13 -20.95 10.63
CA PHE A 175 11.37 -20.87 9.85
C PHE A 175 11.28 -21.65 8.53
N SER A 176 10.66 -22.82 8.55
CA SER A 176 10.45 -23.65 7.36
C SER A 176 9.60 -22.90 6.30
N LYS A 177 8.46 -22.34 6.70
CA LYS A 177 7.61 -21.57 5.76
C LYS A 177 8.27 -20.31 5.25
N THR A 178 9.04 -19.64 6.09
CA THR A 178 9.81 -18.45 5.70
C THR A 178 10.85 -18.80 4.64
N PHE A 179 11.52 -19.94 4.80
CA PHE A 179 12.55 -20.39 3.87
C PHE A 179 11.97 -20.80 2.52
N ASP A 180 10.80 -21.48 2.52
CA ASP A 180 10.15 -21.95 1.30
C ASP A 180 9.52 -20.81 0.47
N GLU A 181 9.04 -19.75 1.13
CA GLU A 181 8.32 -18.66 0.48
C GLU A 181 9.23 -17.48 0.07
N LEU A 182 10.41 -17.32 0.67
CA LEU A 182 11.34 -16.24 0.39
C LEU A 182 12.59 -16.73 -0.34
N GLU A 183 12.59 -16.66 -1.67
CA GLU A 183 13.80 -16.96 -2.47
C GLU A 183 15.00 -16.10 -2.06
N MET A 184 14.77 -14.91 -1.52
CA MET A 184 15.81 -14.00 -1.04
C MET A 184 16.49 -14.55 0.21
N VAL A 185 15.75 -15.20 1.12
CA VAL A 185 16.32 -15.84 2.31
C VAL A 185 17.18 -17.04 1.91
N GLN A 186 16.74 -17.79 0.90
CA GLN A 186 17.52 -18.91 0.35
C GLN A 186 18.88 -18.47 -0.21
N LYS A 187 18.94 -17.28 -0.81
CA LYS A 187 20.19 -16.69 -1.33
C LYS A 187 21.11 -16.12 -0.26
N LEU A 188 20.56 -15.70 0.88
CA LEU A 188 21.33 -15.10 1.99
C LEU A 188 21.89 -16.13 2.97
N VAL A 189 21.25 -17.28 3.13
CA VAL A 189 21.69 -18.34 4.07
C VAL A 189 23.13 -18.79 3.84
N PRO A 190 23.64 -18.97 2.60
CA PRO A 190 25.04 -19.32 2.37
C PRO A 190 26.04 -18.27 2.86
N VAL A 191 25.62 -17.00 2.97
CA VAL A 191 26.47 -15.90 3.42
C VAL A 191 26.64 -15.94 4.94
N PHE A 192 25.59 -16.32 5.67
CA PHE A 192 25.64 -16.43 7.15
C PHE A 192 26.20 -17.76 7.66
N ALA A 193 26.21 -18.80 6.82
CA ALA A 193 26.76 -20.11 7.19
C ALA A 193 28.30 -20.17 7.12
N LYS A 194 28.96 -19.11 6.68
CA LYS A 194 30.42 -19.03 6.55
C LYS A 194 31.10 -18.16 7.64
N THR A 195 30.32 -17.70 8.62
CA THR A 195 30.83 -17.03 9.82
C THR A 195 30.69 -17.95 11.03
#